data_7c755455b17238351ba08a8b09409eff
#
_entry.id   7c755455b17238351ba08a8b09409eff
#
_cell.length_a   1.000
_cell.length_b   1.000
_cell.length_c   1.000
_cell.angle_alpha   90.00
_cell.angle_beta   90.00
_cell.angle_gamma   90.00
#
_symmetry.space_group_name_H-M   'P 1'
#
loop_
_entity.id
_entity.type
_entity.pdbx_description
1 polymer ?
#
loop_
_entity_poly.entity_id
_entity_poly.type
_entity_poly.pdbx_seq_one_letter_code
_entity_poly.pdbx_strand_id
1 'polypeptide(L)'
;INQCDTDDSEIINRRSVNGSDQAVKYVKTKERGLSKSRNKAIKNADADICILCDNDVVYEDNYEELILNEFDRLPDADIIVFYIKRKEKPKPNYDSLRRMDYFSVLKIFSPEIAFRRESVKDLSFNEDFGAGSDKYIMGEENIFLYDALKKKKKIYYVPVKIATLKEVNSTWFSGYDEKFFFSRGANYAAMSKPFSHILIWQFALRKTALYRDSIST
;
A
#
# COMPACT_ATOMS: atom_id res chain seq x y z
N ILE A 1 -2.43 7.84 -12.16
CA ILE A 1 -1.71 9.12 -12.10
C ILE A 1 -0.35 8.94 -12.77
N ASN A 2 -0.02 9.79 -13.73
CA ASN A 2 1.29 9.83 -14.40
C ASN A 2 2.08 11.05 -13.94
N GLN A 3 3.18 10.83 -13.27
CA GLN A 3 4.09 11.88 -12.82
C GLN A 3 5.07 12.24 -13.96
N CYS A 4 4.82 13.36 -14.62
CA CYS A 4 5.57 13.85 -15.79
C CYS A 4 5.77 15.37 -15.71
N ASP A 5 6.30 15.98 -16.77
CA ASP A 5 6.64 17.41 -16.77
C ASP A 5 5.47 18.34 -17.10
N THR A 6 4.26 17.79 -17.26
CA THR A 6 3.04 18.54 -17.54
C THR A 6 1.98 18.25 -16.47
N ASP A 7 1.12 19.26 -16.18
CA ASP A 7 -0.10 19.09 -15.38
C ASP A 7 -1.29 19.15 -16.32
N ASP A 8 -1.96 18.01 -16.48
CA ASP A 8 -3.11 17.90 -17.34
C ASP A 8 -3.90 16.62 -16.97
N SER A 9 -5.18 16.60 -17.21
CA SER A 9 -6.00 15.42 -16.97
C SER A 9 -6.79 15.08 -18.23
N GLU A 10 -6.77 13.82 -18.60
CA GLU A 10 -7.42 13.29 -19.78
C GLU A 10 -8.24 12.07 -19.39
N ILE A 11 -9.45 11.96 -19.93
CA ILE A 11 -10.26 10.74 -19.85
C ILE A 11 -10.01 9.95 -21.11
N ILE A 12 -9.35 8.80 -20.97
CA ILE A 12 -9.10 7.91 -22.09
C ILE A 12 -10.09 6.74 -22.00
N ASN A 13 -10.93 6.63 -23.02
CA ASN A 13 -11.76 5.45 -23.20
C ASN A 13 -10.90 4.33 -23.78
N ARG A 14 -10.70 3.26 -23.02
CA ARG A 14 -10.02 2.05 -23.49
C ARG A 14 -11.00 0.90 -23.53
N ARG A 15 -10.88 0.06 -24.55
CA ARG A 15 -11.57 -1.23 -24.55
C ARG A 15 -10.95 -2.12 -23.50
N SER A 16 -11.79 -2.69 -22.66
CA SER A 16 -11.37 -3.75 -21.76
C SER A 16 -11.05 -5.02 -22.58
N VAL A 17 -10.23 -5.90 -22.02
CA VAL A 17 -9.92 -7.21 -22.60
C VAL A 17 -11.19 -8.04 -22.84
N ASN A 18 -12.26 -7.78 -22.09
CA ASN A 18 -13.54 -8.47 -22.17
C ASN A 18 -14.59 -7.75 -23.06
N GLY A 19 -14.17 -6.76 -23.86
CA GLY A 19 -15.04 -6.09 -24.84
C GLY A 19 -15.95 -5.00 -24.28
N SER A 20 -15.90 -4.71 -22.98
CA SER A 20 -16.57 -3.56 -22.37
C SER A 20 -15.69 -2.30 -22.48
N ASP A 21 -16.26 -1.18 -22.94
CA ASP A 21 -15.57 0.09 -22.92
C ASP A 21 -15.48 0.61 -21.48
N GLN A 22 -14.32 0.56 -20.88
CA GLN A 22 -14.06 1.17 -19.58
C GLN A 22 -13.39 2.52 -19.76
N ALA A 23 -13.95 3.53 -19.11
CA ALA A 23 -13.33 4.84 -19.07
C ALA A 23 -12.11 4.81 -18.13
N VAL A 24 -10.95 5.18 -18.65
CA VAL A 24 -9.72 5.34 -17.88
C VAL A 24 -9.44 6.82 -17.70
N LYS A 25 -9.53 7.29 -16.46
CA LYS A 25 -9.13 8.66 -16.13
C LYS A 25 -7.62 8.73 -15.98
N TYR A 26 -6.97 9.37 -16.93
CA TYR A 26 -5.53 9.56 -16.96
C TYR A 26 -5.19 10.98 -16.52
N VAL A 27 -4.44 11.11 -15.42
CA VAL A 27 -4.07 12.39 -14.82
C VAL A 27 -2.57 12.53 -14.86
N LYS A 28 -2.07 13.52 -15.59
CA LYS A 28 -0.67 13.94 -15.59
C LYS A 28 -0.41 14.94 -14.47
N THR A 29 0.77 14.90 -13.88
CA THR A 29 1.14 15.83 -12.81
C THR A 29 2.65 16.01 -12.73
N LYS A 30 3.08 17.25 -12.45
CA LYS A 30 4.48 17.59 -12.17
C LYS A 30 4.91 17.18 -10.76
N GLU A 31 3.96 16.96 -9.85
CA GLU A 31 4.27 16.51 -8.50
C GLU A 31 4.97 15.15 -8.55
N ARG A 32 5.96 14.98 -7.70
CA ARG A 32 6.70 13.73 -7.54
C ARG A 32 6.43 13.12 -6.16
N GLY A 33 6.49 11.80 -6.09
CA GLY A 33 6.27 11.01 -4.87
C GLY A 33 5.03 10.13 -4.93
N LEU A 34 5.19 8.89 -4.47
CA LEU A 34 4.13 7.86 -4.51
C LEU A 34 2.89 8.26 -3.69
N SER A 35 3.10 8.82 -2.49
CA SER A 35 2.01 9.27 -1.62
C SER A 35 1.18 10.39 -2.25
N LYS A 36 1.82 11.37 -2.90
CA LYS A 36 1.13 12.43 -3.66
C LYS A 36 0.28 11.84 -4.79
N SER A 37 0.86 10.89 -5.54
CA SER A 37 0.17 10.16 -6.60
C SER A 37 -1.08 9.44 -6.09
N ARG A 38 -0.96 8.71 -4.96
CA ARG A 38 -2.07 7.98 -4.34
C ARG A 38 -3.16 8.92 -3.81
N ASN A 39 -2.78 10.00 -3.13
CA ASN A 39 -3.73 11.02 -2.67
C ASN A 39 -4.52 11.63 -3.85
N LYS A 40 -3.80 11.95 -4.94
CA LYS A 40 -4.43 12.45 -6.17
C LYS A 40 -5.34 11.41 -6.81
N ALA A 41 -4.95 10.13 -6.80
CA ALA A 41 -5.79 9.03 -7.31
C ALA A 41 -7.07 8.86 -6.50
N ILE A 42 -6.99 8.82 -5.17
CA ILE A 42 -8.17 8.73 -4.28
C ILE A 42 -9.11 9.91 -4.48
N LYS A 43 -8.59 11.12 -4.59
CA LYS A 43 -9.39 12.34 -4.84
C LYS A 43 -10.13 12.30 -6.17
N ASN A 44 -9.57 11.64 -7.18
CA ASN A 44 -10.13 11.55 -8.52
C ASN A 44 -10.92 10.27 -8.78
N ALA A 45 -10.94 9.32 -7.84
CA ALA A 45 -11.74 8.10 -7.93
C ALA A 45 -13.23 8.41 -7.73
N ASP A 46 -14.08 7.69 -8.45
CA ASP A 46 -15.53 7.79 -8.40
C ASP A 46 -16.22 6.45 -8.04
N ALA A 47 -15.49 5.32 -8.13
CA ALA A 47 -15.98 4.02 -7.73
C ALA A 47 -16.17 3.89 -6.20
N ASP A 48 -17.09 3.04 -5.76
CA ASP A 48 -17.35 2.79 -4.33
C ASP A 48 -16.23 2.01 -3.66
N ILE A 49 -15.66 1.04 -4.38
CA ILE A 49 -14.52 0.24 -3.93
C ILE A 49 -13.30 0.62 -4.76
N CYS A 50 -12.21 0.91 -4.09
CA CYS A 50 -10.92 1.24 -4.70
C CYS A 50 -9.85 0.25 -4.27
N ILE A 51 -8.90 -0.02 -5.15
CA ILE A 51 -7.71 -0.82 -4.87
C ILE A 51 -6.45 -0.01 -5.18
N LEU A 52 -5.42 -0.16 -4.34
CA LEU A 52 -4.09 0.36 -4.66
C LEU A 52 -3.41 -0.58 -5.65
N CYS A 53 -2.89 -0.04 -6.74
CA CYS A 53 -2.26 -0.82 -7.79
C CYS A 53 -0.88 -0.24 -8.11
N ASP A 54 0.12 -1.10 -8.16
CA ASP A 54 1.45 -0.80 -8.68
C ASP A 54 1.58 -1.42 -10.10
N ASN A 55 2.49 -0.92 -10.91
CA ASN A 55 2.62 -1.31 -12.33
C ASN A 55 3.28 -2.68 -12.57
N ASP A 56 3.79 -3.29 -11.52
CA ASP A 56 4.44 -4.61 -11.50
C ASP A 56 3.54 -5.73 -10.95
N VAL A 57 2.25 -5.47 -10.79
CA VAL A 57 1.25 -6.43 -10.31
C VAL A 57 0.48 -7.03 -11.48
N VAL A 58 0.31 -8.35 -11.49
CA VAL A 58 -0.55 -9.09 -12.42
C VAL A 58 -1.73 -9.64 -11.66
N TYR A 59 -2.91 -9.12 -11.95
CA TYR A 59 -4.15 -9.55 -11.31
C TYR A 59 -4.63 -10.89 -11.88
N GLU A 60 -5.37 -11.66 -11.06
CA GLU A 60 -6.14 -12.82 -11.49
C GLU A 60 -7.28 -12.37 -12.42
N ASP A 61 -7.71 -13.20 -13.36
CA ASP A 61 -8.72 -12.82 -14.36
C ASP A 61 -10.06 -12.35 -13.75
N ASN A 62 -10.40 -12.87 -12.56
CA ASN A 62 -11.63 -12.58 -11.82
C ASN A 62 -11.39 -11.72 -10.56
N TYR A 63 -10.30 -10.96 -10.48
CA TYR A 63 -9.93 -10.22 -9.27
C TYR A 63 -11.01 -9.23 -8.81
N GLU A 64 -11.71 -8.59 -9.75
CA GLU A 64 -12.79 -7.64 -9.43
C GLU A 64 -13.92 -8.33 -8.67
N GLU A 65 -14.38 -9.48 -9.18
CA GLU A 65 -15.41 -10.29 -8.53
C GLU A 65 -14.96 -10.78 -7.15
N LEU A 66 -13.72 -11.26 -7.03
CA LEU A 66 -13.16 -11.69 -5.74
C LEU A 66 -13.16 -10.56 -4.72
N ILE A 67 -12.79 -9.34 -5.11
CA ILE A 67 -12.79 -8.17 -4.22
C ILE A 67 -14.22 -7.81 -3.80
N LEU A 68 -15.15 -7.70 -4.74
CA LEU A 68 -16.53 -7.31 -4.47
C LEU A 68 -17.22 -8.33 -3.55
N ASN A 69 -17.07 -9.63 -3.81
CA ASN A 69 -17.62 -10.70 -2.98
C ASN A 69 -17.14 -10.61 -1.52
N GLU A 70 -15.87 -10.24 -1.28
CA GLU A 70 -15.36 -10.08 0.08
C GLU A 70 -15.92 -8.83 0.78
N PHE A 71 -16.13 -7.73 0.04
CA PHE A 71 -16.80 -6.56 0.61
C PHE A 71 -18.30 -6.80 0.89
N ASP A 72 -18.97 -7.64 0.09
CA ASP A 72 -20.36 -8.04 0.33
C ASP A 72 -20.45 -8.97 1.55
N ARG A 73 -19.50 -9.90 1.70
CA ARG A 73 -19.38 -10.79 2.86
C ARG A 73 -19.05 -10.05 4.16
N LEU A 74 -18.35 -8.94 4.06
CA LEU A 74 -17.90 -8.11 5.19
C LEU A 74 -18.44 -6.67 5.06
N PRO A 75 -19.76 -6.47 5.23
CA PRO A 75 -20.40 -5.17 4.97
C PRO A 75 -19.91 -4.05 5.91
N ASP A 76 -19.34 -4.41 7.05
CA ASP A 76 -18.77 -3.48 8.02
C ASP A 76 -17.28 -3.19 7.80
N ALA A 77 -16.64 -3.81 6.80
CA ALA A 77 -15.24 -3.55 6.47
C ALA A 77 -15.09 -2.20 5.78
N ASP A 78 -14.23 -1.34 6.34
CA ASP A 78 -13.78 -0.11 5.70
C ASP A 78 -12.64 -0.39 4.72
N ILE A 79 -11.74 -1.29 5.11
CA ILE A 79 -10.55 -1.70 4.36
C ILE A 79 -10.43 -3.22 4.41
N ILE A 80 -10.16 -3.84 3.27
CA ILE A 80 -9.83 -5.27 3.19
C ILE A 80 -8.42 -5.40 2.60
N VAL A 81 -7.62 -6.23 3.25
CA VAL A 81 -6.27 -6.59 2.83
C VAL A 81 -6.32 -7.99 2.24
N PHE A 82 -5.95 -8.11 0.98
CA PHE A 82 -5.93 -9.35 0.21
C PHE A 82 -4.55 -10.00 0.20
N TYR A 83 -4.45 -11.19 -0.34
CA TYR A 83 -3.18 -11.85 -0.57
C TYR A 83 -2.70 -11.59 -2.00
N ILE A 84 -1.48 -11.07 -2.11
CA ILE A 84 -0.71 -11.00 -3.36
C ILE A 84 0.49 -11.92 -3.23
N LYS A 85 0.59 -12.88 -4.16
CA LYS A 85 1.71 -13.80 -4.21
C LYS A 85 2.96 -13.09 -4.69
N ARG A 86 4.09 -13.30 -3.99
CA ARG A 86 5.41 -12.82 -4.37
C ARG A 86 6.48 -13.82 -3.93
N LYS A 87 7.69 -13.70 -4.46
CA LYS A 87 8.78 -14.65 -4.20
C LYS A 87 9.10 -14.79 -2.72
N GLU A 88 9.22 -13.67 -2.01
CA GLU A 88 9.52 -13.63 -0.58
C GLU A 88 8.32 -14.05 0.29
N LYS A 89 7.13 -14.10 -0.30
CA LYS A 89 5.88 -14.41 0.39
C LYS A 89 5.01 -15.32 -0.50
N PRO A 90 5.39 -16.61 -0.62
CA PRO A 90 4.68 -17.57 -1.46
C PRO A 90 3.33 -18.02 -0.88
N LYS A 91 3.06 -17.71 0.40
CA LYS A 91 1.84 -18.06 1.13
C LYS A 91 1.22 -16.83 1.79
N PRO A 92 -0.09 -16.82 2.07
CA PRO A 92 -0.76 -15.77 2.83
C PRO A 92 -0.11 -15.47 4.18
N ASN A 93 -0.30 -14.26 4.72
CA ASN A 93 0.17 -13.91 6.07
C ASN A 93 -0.55 -14.71 7.16
N TYR A 94 -1.81 -15.03 6.89
CA TYR A 94 -2.70 -15.79 7.78
C TYR A 94 -3.56 -16.72 6.92
N ASP A 95 -3.93 -17.88 7.44
CA ASP A 95 -4.69 -18.90 6.70
C ASP A 95 -6.21 -18.67 6.76
N SER A 96 -6.67 -17.68 7.51
CA SER A 96 -8.08 -17.38 7.70
C SER A 96 -8.36 -15.88 7.79
N LEU A 97 -9.63 -15.52 7.64
CA LEU A 97 -10.15 -14.18 7.90
C LEU A 97 -9.70 -13.70 9.28
N ARG A 98 -9.19 -12.48 9.33
CA ARG A 98 -8.73 -11.85 10.56
C ARG A 98 -9.03 -10.36 10.58
N ARG A 99 -9.55 -9.85 11.70
CA ARG A 99 -9.55 -8.41 11.97
C ARG A 99 -8.13 -7.95 12.28
N MET A 100 -7.70 -6.89 11.61
CA MET A 100 -6.35 -6.37 11.76
C MET A 100 -6.23 -5.41 12.94
N ASP A 101 -5.04 -5.40 13.52
CA ASP A 101 -4.62 -4.55 14.63
C ASP A 101 -3.33 -3.79 14.28
N TYR A 102 -2.85 -2.95 15.20
CA TYR A 102 -1.63 -2.14 15.03
C TYR A 102 -0.35 -2.94 14.75
N PHE A 103 -0.29 -4.22 15.13
CA PHE A 103 0.88 -5.07 14.85
C PHE A 103 0.75 -5.82 13.52
N SER A 104 -0.43 -6.26 13.20
CA SER A 104 -0.68 -7.04 12.00
C SER A 104 -0.57 -6.18 10.73
N VAL A 105 -0.98 -4.91 10.77
CA VAL A 105 -0.88 -3.98 9.62
C VAL A 105 0.57 -3.64 9.23
N LEU A 106 1.56 -3.85 10.11
CA LEU A 106 2.98 -3.64 9.80
C LEU A 106 3.54 -4.59 8.73
N LYS A 107 2.82 -5.65 8.38
CA LYS A 107 3.22 -6.67 7.40
C LYS A 107 2.61 -6.46 6.03
N ILE A 108 1.77 -5.43 5.90
CA ILE A 108 0.98 -5.20 4.69
C ILE A 108 1.80 -4.46 3.65
N PHE A 109 1.58 -4.86 2.42
CA PHE A 109 2.15 -4.27 1.22
C PHE A 109 1.04 -3.51 0.47
N SER A 110 1.34 -2.36 -0.09
CA SER A 110 0.32 -1.45 -0.63
C SER A 110 -0.67 -2.08 -1.60
N PRO A 111 -0.27 -2.86 -2.63
CA PRO A 111 -1.21 -3.46 -3.56
C PRO A 111 -2.16 -4.49 -2.95
N GLU A 112 -1.90 -4.94 -1.70
CA GLU A 112 -2.81 -5.82 -0.96
C GLU A 112 -4.07 -5.09 -0.46
N ILE A 113 -4.11 -3.74 -0.55
CA ILE A 113 -5.11 -2.89 0.10
C ILE A 113 -6.22 -2.52 -0.86
N ALA A 114 -7.45 -2.92 -0.54
CA ALA A 114 -8.68 -2.38 -1.12
C ALA A 114 -9.52 -1.72 -0.02
N PHE A 115 -10.32 -0.70 -0.38
CA PHE A 115 -11.09 0.07 0.60
C PHE A 115 -12.39 0.62 0.02
N ARG A 116 -13.37 0.85 0.88
CA ARG A 116 -14.52 1.67 0.54
C ARG A 116 -14.08 3.12 0.46
N ARG A 117 -14.24 3.76 -0.69
CA ARG A 117 -13.81 5.14 -0.94
C ARG A 117 -14.37 6.11 0.11
N GLU A 118 -15.64 5.99 0.42
CA GLU A 118 -16.30 6.85 1.40
C GLU A 118 -15.76 6.67 2.83
N SER A 119 -15.36 5.45 3.18
CA SER A 119 -14.77 5.16 4.50
C SER A 119 -13.40 5.79 4.71
N VAL A 120 -12.66 6.11 3.65
CA VAL A 120 -11.30 6.66 3.73
C VAL A 120 -11.20 8.13 3.30
N LYS A 121 -12.32 8.81 3.05
CA LYS A 121 -12.34 10.22 2.60
C LYS A 121 -11.66 11.20 3.58
N ASP A 122 -11.59 10.83 4.84
CA ASP A 122 -10.95 11.56 5.93
C ASP A 122 -9.51 11.11 6.21
N LEU A 123 -8.95 10.25 5.34
CA LEU A 123 -7.58 9.76 5.39
C LEU A 123 -6.79 10.26 4.19
N SER A 124 -5.48 10.38 4.38
CA SER A 124 -4.52 10.66 3.30
C SER A 124 -3.21 9.94 3.56
N PHE A 125 -2.49 9.62 2.50
CA PHE A 125 -1.11 9.20 2.63
C PHE A 125 -0.25 10.38 3.08
N ASN A 126 0.68 10.14 3.99
CA ASN A 126 1.65 11.15 4.42
C ASN A 126 2.68 11.36 3.30
N GLU A 127 2.69 12.56 2.70
CA GLU A 127 3.48 12.89 1.51
C GLU A 127 4.98 12.99 1.77
N ASP A 128 5.39 13.04 3.02
CA ASP A 128 6.81 12.95 3.41
C ASP A 128 7.39 11.53 3.24
N PHE A 129 6.54 10.51 3.01
CA PHE A 129 6.90 9.10 2.94
C PHE A 129 6.59 8.47 1.58
N GLY A 130 7.34 7.43 1.23
CA GLY A 130 7.14 6.61 0.04
C GLY A 130 8.16 6.85 -1.06
N ALA A 131 8.15 5.98 -2.06
CA ALA A 131 9.07 6.07 -3.20
C ALA A 131 8.95 7.44 -3.89
N GLY A 132 10.10 8.05 -4.19
CA GLY A 132 10.14 9.39 -4.80
C GLY A 132 9.79 10.54 -3.86
N SER A 133 9.66 10.29 -2.55
CA SER A 133 9.60 11.35 -1.54
C SER A 133 11.00 11.95 -1.29
N ASP A 134 11.04 13.25 -1.02
CA ASP A 134 12.27 13.96 -0.71
C ASP A 134 12.83 13.62 0.68
N LYS A 135 11.97 13.12 1.60
CA LYS A 135 12.35 12.89 3.00
C LYS A 135 12.56 11.41 3.33
N TYR A 136 11.53 10.58 3.21
CA TYR A 136 11.55 9.19 3.67
C TYR A 136 11.10 8.23 2.57
N ILE A 137 11.92 7.24 2.28
CA ILE A 137 11.77 6.39 1.09
C ILE A 137 10.68 5.31 1.19
N MET A 138 10.05 5.13 2.36
CA MET A 138 9.14 4.00 2.59
C MET A 138 8.14 4.24 3.72
N GLY A 139 7.14 3.37 3.83
CA GLY A 139 6.28 3.18 5.00
C GLY A 139 4.99 3.97 4.96
N GLU A 140 4.66 4.56 3.83
CA GLU A 140 3.44 5.33 3.63
C GLU A 140 2.16 4.50 3.85
N GLU A 141 2.16 3.24 3.41
CA GLU A 141 1.02 2.34 3.61
C GLU A 141 0.82 1.96 5.07
N ASN A 142 1.91 1.77 5.81
CA ASN A 142 1.83 1.45 7.23
C ASN A 142 1.26 2.63 8.02
N ILE A 143 1.70 3.87 7.71
CA ILE A 143 1.16 5.09 8.33
C ILE A 143 -0.33 5.22 8.01
N PHE A 144 -0.73 5.05 6.75
CA PHE A 144 -2.12 5.12 6.31
C PHE A 144 -3.02 4.13 7.07
N LEU A 145 -2.59 2.87 7.20
CA LEU A 145 -3.33 1.86 7.94
C LEU A 145 -3.37 2.14 9.46
N TYR A 146 -2.28 2.67 10.02
CA TYR A 146 -2.25 3.11 11.41
C TYR A 146 -3.23 4.24 11.68
N ASP A 147 -3.29 5.23 10.79
CA ASP A 147 -4.22 6.35 10.91
C ASP A 147 -5.68 5.91 10.72
N ALA A 148 -5.92 4.93 9.85
CA ALA A 148 -7.22 4.28 9.74
C ALA A 148 -7.64 3.62 11.06
N LEU A 149 -6.74 2.85 11.70
CA LEU A 149 -7.02 2.23 13.00
C LEU A 149 -7.25 3.26 14.11
N LYS A 150 -6.47 4.35 14.16
CA LYS A 150 -6.69 5.46 15.11
C LYS A 150 -8.08 6.08 14.94
N LYS A 151 -8.57 6.17 13.71
CA LYS A 151 -9.94 6.61 13.39
C LYS A 151 -10.99 5.51 13.53
N LYS A 152 -10.65 4.38 14.16
CA LYS A 152 -11.52 3.24 14.43
C LYS A 152 -12.09 2.57 13.18
N LYS A 153 -11.43 2.74 12.02
CA LYS A 153 -11.79 2.02 10.80
C LYS A 153 -11.58 0.52 10.99
N LYS A 154 -12.47 -0.27 10.42
CA LYS A 154 -12.41 -1.73 10.48
C LYS A 154 -11.60 -2.27 9.31
N ILE A 155 -10.45 -2.84 9.62
CA ILE A 155 -9.53 -3.43 8.65
C ILE A 155 -9.59 -4.95 8.81
N TYR A 156 -9.86 -5.66 7.73
CA TYR A 156 -9.86 -7.12 7.71
C TYR A 156 -8.79 -7.63 6.74
N TYR A 157 -8.18 -8.74 7.09
CA TYR A 157 -7.35 -9.53 6.19
C TYR A 157 -8.13 -10.74 5.71
N VAL A 158 -8.08 -11.02 4.42
CA VAL A 158 -8.63 -12.23 3.81
C VAL A 158 -7.54 -12.96 3.01
N PRO A 159 -7.39 -14.30 3.13
CA PRO A 159 -6.36 -15.06 2.43
C PRO A 159 -6.70 -15.32 0.95
N VAL A 160 -7.53 -14.47 0.36
CA VAL A 160 -7.92 -14.57 -1.05
C VAL A 160 -6.84 -13.98 -1.92
N LYS A 161 -6.29 -14.79 -2.82
CA LYS A 161 -5.29 -14.34 -3.79
C LYS A 161 -5.99 -13.56 -4.91
N ILE A 162 -5.59 -12.29 -5.07
CA ILE A 162 -6.11 -11.43 -6.15
C ILE A 162 -5.07 -11.14 -7.23
N ALA A 163 -3.78 -11.33 -6.93
CA ALA A 163 -2.72 -11.01 -7.87
C ALA A 163 -1.41 -11.72 -7.55
N THR A 164 -0.48 -11.60 -8.48
CA THR A 164 0.93 -12.01 -8.34
C THR A 164 1.83 -10.83 -8.68
N LEU A 165 2.85 -10.56 -7.86
CA LEU A 165 3.87 -9.56 -8.13
C LEU A 165 4.86 -10.10 -9.16
N LYS A 166 5.15 -9.33 -10.21
CA LYS A 166 6.25 -9.64 -11.14
C LYS A 166 7.59 -9.52 -10.43
N GLU A 167 8.53 -10.37 -10.80
CA GLU A 167 9.91 -10.22 -10.33
C GLU A 167 10.56 -9.05 -11.08
N VAL A 168 10.60 -7.89 -10.43
CA VAL A 168 11.33 -6.69 -10.88
C VAL A 168 12.24 -6.20 -9.76
N ASN A 169 13.38 -5.63 -10.13
CA ASN A 169 14.25 -5.00 -9.16
C ASN A 169 13.52 -3.82 -8.50
N SER A 170 13.55 -3.77 -7.18
CA SER A 170 12.99 -2.66 -6.43
C SER A 170 13.69 -1.35 -6.82
N THR A 171 12.92 -0.32 -7.14
CA THR A 171 13.46 1.00 -7.50
C THR A 171 13.77 1.88 -6.29
N TRP A 172 13.29 1.51 -5.11
CA TRP A 172 13.42 2.31 -3.88
C TRP A 172 14.34 1.67 -2.82
N PHE A 173 14.58 0.35 -2.90
CA PHE A 173 15.41 -0.36 -1.95
C PHE A 173 16.81 -0.58 -2.51
N SER A 174 17.79 0.14 -1.97
CA SER A 174 19.22 0.04 -2.32
C SER A 174 20.04 -0.79 -1.33
N GLY A 175 19.40 -1.30 -0.28
CA GLY A 175 20.07 -2.05 0.79
C GLY A 175 19.74 -1.48 2.17
N TYR A 176 20.41 -2.03 3.20
CA TYR A 176 20.23 -1.61 4.60
C TYR A 176 21.26 -0.50 4.92
N ASP A 177 21.11 0.64 4.26
CA ASP A 177 21.94 1.83 4.43
C ASP A 177 21.38 2.80 5.49
N GLU A 178 22.06 3.90 5.74
CA GLU A 178 21.65 4.94 6.68
C GLU A 178 20.26 5.50 6.32
N LYS A 179 20.01 5.74 5.03
CA LYS A 179 18.73 6.26 4.54
C LYS A 179 17.57 5.31 4.82
N PHE A 180 17.80 4.01 4.70
CA PHE A 180 16.82 2.98 5.07
C PHE A 180 16.48 3.05 6.56
N PHE A 181 17.49 3.06 7.45
CA PHE A 181 17.26 3.07 8.90
C PHE A 181 16.64 4.37 9.36
N PHE A 182 17.06 5.50 8.81
CA PHE A 182 16.48 6.80 9.09
C PHE A 182 14.99 6.84 8.71
N SER A 183 14.66 6.38 7.49
CA SER A 183 13.27 6.29 7.03
C SER A 183 12.44 5.33 7.88
N ARG A 184 13.01 4.20 8.30
CA ARG A 184 12.33 3.24 9.17
C ARG A 184 12.04 3.82 10.55
N GLY A 185 12.99 4.53 11.15
CA GLY A 185 12.79 5.23 12.42
C GLY A 185 11.69 6.30 12.34
N ALA A 186 11.76 7.13 11.29
CA ALA A 186 10.74 8.16 11.02
C ALA A 186 9.34 7.56 10.80
N ASN A 187 9.26 6.42 10.07
CA ASN A 187 8.01 5.70 9.86
C ASN A 187 7.36 5.25 11.18
N TYR A 188 8.14 4.64 12.08
CA TYR A 188 7.64 4.25 13.40
C TYR A 188 7.21 5.44 14.25
N ALA A 189 7.97 6.55 14.20
CA ALA A 189 7.62 7.77 14.91
C ALA A 189 6.33 8.42 14.37
N ALA A 190 6.11 8.40 13.06
CA ALA A 190 4.88 8.88 12.42
C ALA A 190 3.67 8.04 12.79
N MET A 191 3.83 6.72 12.85
CA MET A 191 2.76 5.82 13.30
C MET A 191 2.39 6.04 14.76
N SER A 192 3.37 6.08 15.66
CA SER A 192 3.12 6.29 17.09
C SER A 192 4.39 6.70 17.83
N LYS A 193 4.49 7.97 18.24
CA LYS A 193 5.64 8.45 19.03
C LYS A 193 5.93 7.60 20.27
N PRO A 194 4.98 7.26 21.15
CA PRO A 194 5.28 6.48 22.35
C PRO A 194 5.72 5.05 22.08
N PHE A 195 5.22 4.42 21.00
CA PHE A 195 5.59 3.03 20.65
C PHE A 195 6.77 2.93 19.67
N SER A 196 7.23 4.03 19.09
CA SER A 196 8.31 4.02 18.11
C SER A 196 9.58 3.37 18.64
N HIS A 197 9.98 3.64 19.89
CA HIS A 197 11.15 3.04 20.52
C HIS A 197 11.04 1.52 20.60
N ILE A 198 9.88 1.00 20.98
CA ILE A 198 9.64 -0.45 21.07
C ILE A 198 9.71 -1.08 19.67
N LEU A 199 9.10 -0.44 18.67
CA LEU A 199 9.11 -0.93 17.29
C LEU A 199 10.53 -0.91 16.69
N ILE A 200 11.34 0.12 16.98
CA ILE A 200 12.74 0.23 16.54
C ILE A 200 13.56 -0.91 17.15
N TRP A 201 13.47 -1.12 18.47
CA TRP A 201 14.18 -2.19 19.16
C TRP A 201 13.75 -3.57 18.66
N GLN A 202 12.45 -3.80 18.50
CA GLN A 202 11.93 -5.05 17.95
C GLN A 202 12.48 -5.31 16.54
N PHE A 203 12.50 -4.28 15.68
CA PHE A 203 13.06 -4.37 14.34
C PHE A 203 14.55 -4.69 14.40
N ALA A 204 15.32 -3.94 15.19
CA ALA A 204 16.75 -4.12 15.32
C ALA A 204 17.12 -5.56 15.75
N LEU A 205 16.47 -6.07 16.81
CA LEU A 205 16.74 -7.42 17.33
C LEU A 205 16.32 -8.53 16.36
N ARG A 206 15.12 -8.42 15.73
CA ARG A 206 14.61 -9.49 14.86
C ARG A 206 15.27 -9.54 13.48
N LYS A 207 15.80 -8.42 13.02
CA LYS A 207 16.33 -8.28 11.67
C LYS A 207 17.85 -8.14 11.61
N THR A 208 18.53 -8.29 12.74
CA THR A 208 20.00 -8.18 12.86
C THR A 208 20.73 -8.99 11.77
N ALA A 209 20.28 -10.22 11.50
CA ALA A 209 20.90 -11.07 10.48
C ALA A 209 20.83 -10.49 9.06
N LEU A 210 19.89 -9.56 8.76
CA LEU A 210 19.76 -8.97 7.43
C LEU A 210 20.74 -7.83 7.17
N TYR A 211 21.25 -7.17 8.21
CA TYR A 211 22.07 -5.97 8.09
C TYR A 211 23.38 -6.03 8.89
N ARG A 212 23.63 -7.13 9.62
CA ARG A 212 24.86 -7.32 10.42
C ARG A 212 26.13 -7.01 9.61
N ASP A 213 26.19 -7.51 8.38
CA ASP A 213 27.35 -7.37 7.51
C ASP A 213 27.44 -5.98 6.85
N SER A 214 26.32 -5.22 6.84
CA SER A 214 26.27 -3.86 6.27
C SER A 214 26.64 -2.78 7.28
N ILE A 215 26.69 -3.12 8.60
CA ILE A 215 26.96 -2.18 9.70
C ILE A 215 28.37 -2.40 10.27
N SER A 216 29.14 -3.35 9.73
CA SER A 216 30.49 -3.56 10.23
C SER A 216 31.38 -2.35 9.93
N THR A 217 31.53 -1.52 10.96
CA THR A 217 32.56 -0.49 11.25
C THR A 217 32.88 0.49 10.14
#